data_29f4173418f5a023672626cb8d61124a
#
_entry.id   29f4173418f5a023672626cb8d61124a
#
_cell.length_a   1.000
_cell.length_b   1.000
_cell.length_c   1.000
_cell.angle_alpha   90.00
_cell.angle_beta   90.00
_cell.angle_gamma   90.00
#
_symmetry.space_group_name_H-M   'P 1'
#
loop_
_entity.id
_entity.type
_entity.pdbx_description
1 polymer ?
#
loop_
_entity_poly.entity_id
_entity_poly.type
_entity_poly.pdbx_seq_one_letter_code
_entity_poly.pdbx_strand_id
1 'polypeptide(L)'
;VFEKKTTTIDMFGSAKYRNYDYGGDDHIAVVHTENLPKLASVFVTAAIHKSSHTGKFDYGHNFYAKDADELNIFLPALDGKPDYALMETLISAVQKLVIKDVVQYADRKIAAIKEVALKL
;
A
#
# COMPACT_ATOMS: atom_id res chain seq x y z
N VAL A 1 20.64 -6.73 -1.49
CA VAL A 1 19.73 -6.01 -0.58
C VAL A 1 19.16 -4.79 -1.29
N PHE A 2 17.84 -4.64 -1.24
CA PHE A 2 17.15 -3.48 -1.77
C PHE A 2 16.90 -2.47 -0.65
N GLU A 3 17.04 -1.19 -0.98
CA GLU A 3 16.84 -0.14 0.00
C GLU A 3 15.36 0.05 0.35
N LYS A 4 15.12 0.54 1.56
CA LYS A 4 13.78 0.93 2.03
C LYS A 4 13.15 2.02 1.16
N LYS A 5 11.85 2.21 1.29
CA LYS A 5 11.02 3.16 0.53
C LYS A 5 10.80 2.79 -0.94
N THR A 6 11.05 1.55 -1.29
CA THR A 6 10.68 1.00 -2.60
C THR A 6 9.37 0.21 -2.52
N THR A 7 8.77 -0.05 -3.66
CA THR A 7 7.56 -0.86 -3.78
C THR A 7 7.89 -2.18 -4.46
N THR A 8 7.43 -3.29 -3.89
CA THR A 8 7.60 -4.61 -4.49
C THR A 8 6.30 -5.11 -5.09
N ILE A 9 6.41 -5.85 -6.19
CA ILE A 9 5.30 -6.56 -6.79
C ILE A 9 5.69 -8.04 -6.88
N ASP A 10 4.90 -8.91 -6.26
CA ASP A 10 5.18 -10.35 -6.27
C ASP A 10 4.66 -11.02 -7.56
N MET A 11 4.86 -12.34 -7.66
CA MET A 11 4.49 -13.11 -8.85
C MET A 11 2.99 -13.09 -9.16
N PHE A 12 2.14 -12.76 -8.19
CA PHE A 12 0.68 -12.65 -8.35
C PHE A 12 0.21 -11.23 -8.62
N GLY A 13 1.12 -10.27 -8.77
CA GLY A 13 0.80 -8.86 -8.96
C GLY A 13 0.43 -8.12 -7.67
N SER A 14 0.68 -8.71 -6.49
CA SER A 14 0.44 -8.03 -5.22
C SER A 14 1.53 -7.02 -4.93
N ALA A 15 1.17 -5.75 -4.79
CA ALA A 15 2.09 -4.66 -4.55
C ALA A 15 2.14 -4.29 -3.05
N LYS A 16 3.36 -4.06 -2.55
CA LYS A 16 3.59 -3.68 -1.15
C LYS A 16 4.66 -2.60 -1.06
N TYR A 17 4.39 -1.58 -0.25
CA TYR A 17 5.39 -0.56 0.09
C TYR A 17 6.30 -1.08 1.19
N ARG A 18 7.61 -1.00 0.98
CA ARG A 18 8.62 -1.47 1.92
C ARG A 18 9.28 -0.30 2.64
N ASN A 19 8.99 -0.16 3.93
CA ASN A 19 9.55 0.89 4.77
C ASN A 19 10.84 0.45 5.50
N TYR A 20 11.49 -0.61 5.01
CA TYR A 20 12.71 -1.20 5.57
C TYR A 20 13.54 -1.81 4.46
N ASP A 21 14.83 -2.02 4.70
CA ASP A 21 15.69 -2.72 3.77
C ASP A 21 15.32 -4.20 3.71
N TYR A 22 15.38 -4.80 2.55
CA TYR A 22 14.92 -6.17 2.33
C TYR A 22 15.75 -6.89 1.26
N GLY A 23 15.76 -8.23 1.32
CA GLY A 23 16.23 -9.08 0.24
C GLY A 23 15.11 -9.36 -0.75
N GLY A 24 15.46 -9.53 -2.00
CA GLY A 24 14.53 -9.93 -3.05
C GLY A 24 15.12 -11.01 -3.92
N ASP A 25 14.27 -11.77 -4.60
CA ASP A 25 14.66 -12.81 -5.53
C ASP A 25 14.08 -12.53 -6.94
N ASP A 26 14.20 -13.49 -7.84
CA ASP A 26 13.77 -13.38 -9.24
C ASP A 26 12.23 -13.28 -9.39
N HIS A 27 11.47 -13.55 -8.33
CA HIS A 27 10.01 -13.51 -8.33
C HIS A 27 9.43 -12.18 -7.85
N ILE A 28 10.28 -11.19 -7.60
CA ILE A 28 9.87 -9.88 -7.12
C ILE A 28 10.32 -8.80 -8.09
N ALA A 29 9.36 -8.00 -8.61
CA ALA A 29 9.67 -6.77 -9.31
C ALA A 29 9.80 -5.63 -8.29
N VAL A 30 10.80 -4.78 -8.46
CA VAL A 30 11.03 -3.61 -7.60
C VAL A 30 10.71 -2.35 -8.38
N VAL A 31 9.81 -1.54 -7.84
CA VAL A 31 9.49 -0.21 -8.37
C VAL A 31 10.13 0.84 -7.47
N HIS A 32 10.91 1.72 -8.08
CA HIS A 32 11.67 2.75 -7.36
C HIS A 32 10.77 3.93 -6.99
N THR A 33 10.33 3.95 -5.75
CA THR A 33 9.48 5.00 -5.16
C THR A 33 10.21 5.84 -4.10
N GLU A 34 11.50 5.58 -3.88
CA GLU A 34 12.29 6.19 -2.81
C GLU A 34 12.43 7.72 -2.92
N ASN A 35 12.28 8.28 -4.13
CA ASN A 35 12.35 9.73 -4.35
C ASN A 35 11.01 10.46 -4.18
N LEU A 36 9.94 9.71 -3.92
CA LEU A 36 8.62 10.28 -3.67
C LEU A 36 8.41 10.51 -2.16
N PRO A 37 7.57 11.49 -1.78
CA PRO A 37 7.15 11.60 -0.39
C PRO A 37 6.51 10.28 0.08
N LYS A 38 6.75 9.90 1.35
CA LYS A 38 6.33 8.59 1.87
C LYS A 38 4.84 8.29 1.63
N LEU A 39 3.96 9.23 1.96
CA LEU A 39 2.52 9.01 1.80
C LEU A 39 2.10 8.96 0.33
N ALA A 40 2.78 9.72 -0.54
CA ALA A 40 2.58 9.60 -1.98
C ALA A 40 3.00 8.23 -2.49
N SER A 41 4.11 7.68 -1.98
CA SER A 41 4.55 6.31 -2.32
C SER A 41 3.52 5.25 -1.91
N VAL A 42 2.88 5.43 -0.78
CA VAL A 42 1.79 4.54 -0.33
C VAL A 42 0.61 4.62 -1.30
N PHE A 43 0.22 5.81 -1.74
CA PHE A 43 -0.84 5.99 -2.74
C PHE A 43 -0.48 5.31 -4.06
N VAL A 44 0.74 5.55 -4.56
CA VAL A 44 1.24 4.94 -5.81
C VAL A 44 1.23 3.41 -5.69
N THR A 45 1.66 2.87 -4.55
CA THR A 45 1.63 1.42 -4.30
C THR A 45 0.21 0.86 -4.38
N ALA A 46 -0.78 1.55 -3.81
CA ALA A 46 -2.18 1.15 -3.89
C ALA A 46 -2.69 1.18 -5.34
N ALA A 47 -2.32 2.21 -6.10
CA ALA A 47 -2.67 2.31 -7.52
C ALA A 47 -2.04 1.18 -8.35
N ILE A 48 -0.78 0.84 -8.08
CA ILE A 48 -0.10 -0.31 -8.70
C ILE A 48 -0.84 -1.60 -8.36
N HIS A 49 -1.12 -1.84 -7.09
CA HIS A 49 -1.82 -3.04 -6.63
C HIS A 49 -3.17 -3.19 -7.32
N LYS A 50 -3.94 -2.13 -7.42
CA LYS A 50 -5.24 -2.14 -8.12
C LYS A 50 -5.11 -2.55 -9.59
N SER A 51 -4.06 -2.11 -10.26
CA SER A 51 -3.83 -2.39 -11.67
C SER A 51 -3.18 -3.74 -11.94
N SER A 52 -2.37 -4.25 -11.02
CA SER A 52 -1.59 -5.48 -11.18
C SER A 52 -2.23 -6.71 -10.55
N HIS A 53 -2.95 -6.55 -9.43
CA HIS A 53 -3.54 -7.67 -8.69
C HIS A 53 -4.97 -7.94 -9.17
N THR A 54 -5.09 -8.42 -10.39
CA THR A 54 -6.38 -8.61 -11.08
C THR A 54 -6.83 -10.06 -11.17
N GLY A 55 -6.04 -11.01 -10.61
CA GLY A 55 -6.26 -12.45 -10.79
C GLY A 55 -5.69 -13.01 -12.09
N LYS A 56 -5.13 -12.16 -12.95
CA LYS A 56 -4.49 -12.56 -14.20
C LYS A 56 -3.16 -13.29 -13.99
N PHE A 57 -2.47 -12.98 -12.90
CA PHE A 57 -1.16 -13.56 -12.59
C PHE A 57 -1.30 -14.67 -11.56
N ASP A 58 -0.76 -15.84 -11.87
CA ASP A 58 -0.81 -17.07 -11.07
C ASP A 58 0.48 -17.87 -11.23
N TYR A 59 0.53 -19.10 -10.71
CA TYR A 59 1.72 -19.95 -10.83
C TYR A 59 2.09 -20.30 -12.27
N GLY A 60 1.13 -20.36 -13.18
CA GLY A 60 1.38 -20.62 -14.60
C GLY A 60 1.65 -19.36 -15.41
N HIS A 61 1.41 -18.19 -14.85
CA HIS A 61 1.57 -16.89 -15.49
C HIS A 61 2.01 -15.85 -14.45
N ASN A 62 3.28 -15.87 -14.11
CA ASN A 62 3.85 -14.99 -13.07
C ASN A 62 3.96 -13.55 -13.56
N PHE A 63 3.85 -12.61 -12.62
CA PHE A 63 4.17 -11.20 -12.86
C PHE A 63 5.70 -11.01 -12.80
N TYR A 64 6.26 -10.41 -13.85
CA TYR A 64 7.70 -10.12 -13.95
C TYR A 64 7.96 -8.62 -14.07
N ALA A 65 9.23 -8.24 -13.96
CA ALA A 65 9.64 -6.83 -14.14
C ALA A 65 9.18 -6.24 -15.47
N LYS A 66 9.15 -7.05 -16.55
CA LYS A 66 8.60 -6.66 -17.85
C LYS A 66 7.14 -6.22 -17.75
N ASP A 67 6.34 -6.95 -16.98
CA ASP A 67 4.93 -6.59 -16.76
C ASP A 67 4.79 -5.28 -15.99
N ALA A 68 5.71 -5.02 -15.05
CA ALA A 68 5.75 -3.76 -14.32
C ALA A 68 6.06 -2.58 -15.25
N ASP A 69 6.98 -2.75 -16.20
CA ASP A 69 7.33 -1.73 -17.20
C ASP A 69 6.17 -1.38 -18.11
N GLU A 70 5.29 -2.33 -18.38
CA GLU A 70 4.12 -2.18 -19.25
C GLU A 70 2.85 -1.77 -18.48
N LEU A 71 2.89 -1.73 -17.16
CA LEU A 71 1.73 -1.47 -16.32
C LEU A 71 1.31 0.00 -16.39
N ASN A 72 0.02 0.23 -16.60
CA ASN A 72 -0.57 1.56 -16.53
C ASN A 72 -1.34 1.72 -15.23
N ILE A 73 -1.11 2.84 -14.54
CA ILE A 73 -1.81 3.20 -13.31
C ILE A 73 -2.45 4.58 -13.45
N PHE A 74 -3.49 4.83 -12.67
CA PHE A 74 -4.17 6.11 -12.62
C PHE A 74 -3.77 6.85 -11.35
N LEU A 75 -3.29 8.08 -11.52
CA LEU A 75 -2.89 8.97 -10.42
C LEU A 75 -3.61 10.31 -10.58
N PRO A 76 -3.90 11.01 -9.46
CA PRO A 76 -4.34 12.41 -9.53
C PRO A 76 -3.27 13.23 -10.24
N ALA A 77 -3.70 14.15 -11.09
CA ALA A 77 -2.80 14.99 -11.87
C ALA A 77 -3.15 16.46 -11.71
N LEU A 78 -2.12 17.30 -11.77
CA LEU A 78 -2.22 18.75 -11.80
C LEU A 78 -1.25 19.27 -12.87
N ASP A 79 -1.78 20.06 -13.81
CA ASP A 79 -0.99 20.64 -14.92
C ASP A 79 -0.20 19.55 -15.71
N GLY A 80 -0.82 18.41 -15.95
CA GLY A 80 -0.23 17.32 -16.72
C GLY A 80 0.82 16.48 -15.96
N LYS A 81 1.00 16.69 -14.66
CA LYS A 81 1.95 15.97 -13.82
C LYS A 81 1.24 15.30 -12.65
N PRO A 82 1.80 14.21 -12.08
CA PRO A 82 1.25 13.61 -10.89
C PRO A 82 1.16 14.63 -9.73
N ASP A 83 0.03 14.67 -9.07
CA ASP A 83 -0.19 15.54 -7.91
C ASP A 83 0.13 14.80 -6.61
N TYR A 84 1.41 14.74 -6.26
CA TYR A 84 1.88 14.05 -5.06
C TYR A 84 1.37 14.69 -3.77
N ALA A 85 1.17 16.01 -3.75
CA ALA A 85 0.62 16.71 -2.58
C ALA A 85 -0.81 16.25 -2.29
N LEU A 86 -1.65 16.10 -3.31
CA LEU A 86 -2.99 15.57 -3.14
C LEU A 86 -2.97 14.11 -2.67
N MET A 87 -2.07 13.29 -3.21
CA MET A 87 -1.91 11.90 -2.77
C MET A 87 -1.56 11.82 -1.27
N GLU A 88 -0.64 12.67 -0.80
CA GLU A 88 -0.29 12.74 0.62
C GLU A 88 -1.50 13.13 1.48
N THR A 89 -2.27 14.11 1.04
CA THR A 89 -3.48 14.56 1.74
C THR A 89 -4.51 13.44 1.83
N LEU A 90 -4.75 12.72 0.75
CA LEU A 90 -5.70 11.60 0.71
C LEU A 90 -5.27 10.45 1.62
N ILE A 91 -4.00 10.05 1.57
CA ILE A 91 -3.51 8.97 2.44
C ILE A 91 -3.53 9.41 3.91
N SER A 92 -3.15 10.64 4.22
CA SER A 92 -3.24 11.17 5.59
C SER A 92 -4.68 11.12 6.11
N ALA A 93 -5.66 11.49 5.30
CA ALA A 93 -7.08 11.42 5.67
C ALA A 93 -7.53 9.97 5.91
N VAL A 94 -7.15 9.04 5.05
CA VAL A 94 -7.47 7.60 5.21
C VAL A 94 -6.86 7.05 6.50
N GLN A 95 -5.60 7.37 6.77
CA GLN A 95 -4.93 6.93 8.00
C GLN A 95 -5.64 7.45 9.26
N LYS A 96 -6.08 8.70 9.26
CA LYS A 96 -6.84 9.28 10.39
C LYS A 96 -8.17 8.57 10.60
N LEU A 97 -8.87 8.23 9.53
CA LEU A 97 -10.12 7.48 9.62
C LEU A 97 -9.91 6.07 10.18
N VAL A 98 -8.88 5.37 9.72
CA VAL A 98 -8.53 4.03 10.22
C VAL A 98 -8.20 4.07 11.72
N ILE A 99 -7.37 5.03 12.14
CA ILE A 99 -7.01 5.22 13.55
C ILE A 99 -8.26 5.50 14.39
N LYS A 100 -9.14 6.38 13.93
CA LYS A 100 -10.39 6.71 14.62
C LYS A 100 -11.24 5.46 14.82
N ASP A 101 -11.44 4.66 13.78
CA ASP A 101 -12.23 3.43 13.85
C ASP A 101 -11.64 2.41 14.82
N VAL A 102 -10.32 2.24 14.81
CA VAL A 102 -9.61 1.33 15.74
C VAL A 102 -9.78 1.80 17.19
N VAL A 103 -9.63 3.09 17.47
CA VAL A 103 -9.81 3.65 18.80
C VAL A 103 -11.24 3.47 19.29
N GLN A 104 -12.24 3.76 18.46
CA GLN A 104 -13.65 3.56 18.82
C GLN A 104 -13.96 2.09 19.10
N TYR A 105 -13.43 1.17 18.29
CA TYR A 105 -13.58 -0.26 18.52
C TYR A 105 -12.96 -0.69 19.84
N ALA A 106 -11.74 -0.24 20.15
CA ALA A 106 -11.04 -0.55 21.39
C ALA A 106 -11.81 0.01 22.60
N ASP A 107 -12.31 1.24 22.52
CA ASP A 107 -13.10 1.86 23.59
C ASP A 107 -14.39 1.07 23.86
N ARG A 108 -15.10 0.63 22.85
CA ARG A 108 -16.29 -0.21 22.99
C ARG A 108 -15.98 -1.55 23.65
N LYS A 109 -14.87 -2.18 23.28
CA LYS A 109 -14.39 -3.43 23.89
C LYS A 109 -14.09 -3.25 25.37
N ILE A 110 -13.38 -2.20 25.74
CA ILE A 110 -13.04 -1.88 27.13
C ILE A 110 -14.32 -1.63 27.94
N ALA A 111 -15.24 -0.84 27.43
CA ALA A 111 -16.51 -0.57 28.09
C ALA A 111 -17.32 -1.85 28.33
N ALA A 112 -17.40 -2.74 27.35
CA ALA A 112 -18.09 -4.02 27.48
C ALA A 112 -17.45 -4.93 28.56
N ILE A 113 -16.11 -4.99 28.61
CA ILE A 113 -15.38 -5.76 29.62
C ILE A 113 -15.63 -5.19 31.02
N LYS A 114 -15.61 -3.86 31.20
CA LYS A 114 -15.89 -3.21 32.48
C LYS A 114 -17.31 -3.51 32.95
N GLU A 115 -18.29 -3.47 32.05
CA GLU A 115 -19.68 -3.79 32.37
C GLU A 115 -19.83 -5.21 32.88
N VAL A 116 -19.22 -6.19 32.21
CA VAL A 116 -19.23 -7.59 32.65
C VAL A 116 -18.55 -7.74 34.03
N ALA A 117 -17.41 -7.10 34.24
CA ALA A 117 -16.69 -7.16 35.52
C ALA A 117 -17.53 -6.60 36.68
N LEU A 118 -18.34 -5.56 36.46
CA LEU A 118 -19.22 -4.99 37.49
C LEU A 118 -20.41 -5.91 37.84
N LYS A 119 -20.77 -6.87 36.98
CA LYS A 119 -21.84 -7.83 37.24
C LYS A 119 -21.39 -9.10 37.95
N LEU A 120 -20.09 -9.28 38.08
CA LEU A 120 -19.50 -10.40 38.82
C LEU A 120 -19.45 -10.08 40.29
#